data_9f5b541db7dec075df69534b5954b7ad
#
_entry.id   9f5b541db7dec075df69534b5954b7ad
#
_cell.length_a   1.000
_cell.length_b   1.000
_cell.length_c   1.000
_cell.angle_alpha   90.00
_cell.angle_beta   90.00
_cell.angle_gamma   90.00
#
_symmetry.space_group_name_H-M   'P 1'
#
loop_
_entity.id
_entity.type
_entity.pdbx_description
1 polymer ?
#
loop_
_entity_poly.entity_id
_entity_poly.type
_entity_poly.pdbx_seq_one_letter_code
_entity_poly.pdbx_strand_id
1 'polypeptide(L)'
;MNGSLAENGVGKFSAFTPLALSKIKELGVTHVWYTGVIEHATKTDYTMFGIRKDHSAVVKGKAGSPYAIKDYYDIDPDLADNIQNRMSEFEDLVKRTHEAGMKVIIDFVPNHVARQYFSDAREPFVEDLGQTDNVSKAFDVNNNFYYLPGQTLTLRFDPQREEDFAYS
;
A
#
# COMPACT_ATOMS: atom_id res chain seq x y z
N MET A 1 9.86 13.27 20.40
CA MET A 1 9.83 12.05 19.55
C MET A 1 11.26 11.56 19.44
N ASN A 2 11.49 10.29 19.77
CA ASN A 2 12.85 9.72 19.79
C ASN A 2 13.25 9.08 18.45
N GLY A 3 12.39 9.16 17.44
CA GLY A 3 12.69 8.78 16.07
C GLY A 3 12.61 7.28 15.73
N SER A 4 12.32 6.39 16.68
CA SER A 4 12.14 4.96 16.38
C SER A 4 10.67 4.59 16.21
N LEU A 5 10.37 3.64 15.32
CA LEU A 5 9.01 3.10 15.15
C LEU A 5 8.48 2.45 16.43
N ALA A 6 9.36 1.86 17.26
CA ALA A 6 8.98 1.24 18.51
C ALA A 6 8.47 2.26 19.52
N GLU A 7 8.96 3.50 19.49
CA GLU A 7 8.59 4.56 20.42
C GLU A 7 7.50 5.49 19.89
N ASN A 8 7.50 5.75 18.58
CA ASN A 8 6.59 6.72 17.96
C ASN A 8 5.43 6.07 17.16
N GLY A 9 5.51 4.76 16.93
CA GLY A 9 4.53 4.04 16.10
C GLY A 9 4.59 4.43 14.62
N VAL A 10 3.61 4.00 13.87
CA VAL A 10 3.34 4.38 12.49
C VAL A 10 2.42 5.61 12.49
N GLY A 11 2.58 6.53 11.54
CA GLY A 11 1.63 7.63 11.36
C GLY A 11 0.21 7.09 11.07
N LYS A 12 -0.80 7.71 11.67
CA LYS A 12 -2.20 7.29 11.53
C LYS A 12 -3.02 8.38 10.85
N PHE A 13 -4.10 7.96 10.16
CA PHE A 13 -5.04 8.92 9.55
C PHE A 13 -5.65 9.87 10.59
N SER A 14 -5.88 9.39 11.81
CA SER A 14 -6.40 10.18 12.93
C SER A 14 -5.44 11.27 13.41
N ALA A 15 -4.13 11.15 13.15
CA ALA A 15 -3.15 12.17 13.52
C ALA A 15 -3.34 13.49 12.75
N PHE A 16 -3.96 13.44 11.56
CA PHE A 16 -4.37 14.61 10.80
C PHE A 16 -5.69 15.19 11.34
N THR A 17 -5.62 15.72 12.55
CA THR A 17 -6.77 16.37 13.20
C THR A 17 -7.16 17.66 12.47
N PRO A 18 -8.40 18.20 12.66
CA PRO A 18 -8.78 19.51 12.14
C PRO A 18 -7.79 20.62 12.51
N LEU A 19 -7.25 20.60 13.73
CA LEU A 19 -6.25 21.55 14.18
C LEU A 19 -4.92 21.39 13.40
N ALA A 20 -4.44 20.16 13.20
CA ALA A 20 -3.23 19.92 12.44
C ALA A 20 -3.39 20.41 10.98
N LEU A 21 -4.53 20.09 10.34
CA LEU A 21 -4.83 20.52 8.99
C LEU A 21 -4.99 22.04 8.87
N SER A 22 -5.59 22.72 9.88
CA SER A 22 -5.66 24.18 9.88
C SER A 22 -4.27 24.83 9.94
N LYS A 23 -3.34 24.25 10.70
CA LYS A 23 -1.95 24.74 10.78
C LYS A 23 -1.20 24.54 9.47
N ILE A 24 -1.43 23.43 8.77
CA ILE A 24 -0.90 23.23 7.42
C ILE A 24 -1.47 24.28 6.46
N LYS A 25 -2.77 24.55 6.54
CA LYS A 25 -3.44 25.57 5.71
C LYS A 25 -2.87 26.99 5.95
N GLU A 26 -2.57 27.35 7.21
CA GLU A 26 -1.97 28.64 7.56
C GLU A 26 -0.63 28.89 6.85
N LEU A 27 0.10 27.85 6.44
CA LEU A 27 1.32 27.96 5.64
C LEU A 27 1.06 28.30 4.16
N GLY A 28 -0.19 28.47 3.75
CA GLY A 28 -0.56 28.77 2.36
C GLY A 28 -0.73 27.52 1.48
N VAL A 29 -0.72 26.31 2.07
CA VAL A 29 -0.87 25.05 1.35
C VAL A 29 -2.28 24.95 0.74
N THR A 30 -2.38 24.51 -0.51
CA THR A 30 -3.63 24.32 -1.25
C THR A 30 -3.95 22.85 -1.50
N HIS A 31 -2.94 21.99 -1.48
CA HIS A 31 -3.08 20.55 -1.70
C HIS A 31 -2.24 19.79 -0.68
N VAL A 32 -2.75 18.70 -0.14
CA VAL A 32 -1.99 17.75 0.68
C VAL A 32 -1.80 16.48 -0.12
N TRP A 33 -0.57 16.04 -0.25
CA TRP A 33 -0.20 14.81 -0.92
C TRP A 33 0.06 13.73 0.14
N TYR A 34 -0.88 12.79 0.25
CA TYR A 34 -0.75 11.62 1.12
C TYR A 34 -0.07 10.49 0.33
N THR A 35 1.11 10.09 0.77
CA THR A 35 1.90 9.02 0.14
C THR A 35 1.72 7.69 0.88
N GLY A 36 1.82 6.57 0.15
CA GLY A 36 1.75 5.23 0.73
C GLY A 36 0.40 4.84 1.28
N VAL A 37 -0.68 5.42 0.74
CA VAL A 37 -2.06 5.19 1.21
C VAL A 37 -2.62 3.86 0.71
N ILE A 38 -2.30 3.49 -0.55
CA ILE A 38 -2.77 2.24 -1.17
C ILE A 38 -2.08 1.06 -0.48
N GLU A 39 -2.80 -0.04 -0.25
CA GLU A 39 -2.26 -1.22 0.42
C GLU A 39 -1.01 -1.73 -0.29
N HIS A 40 0.07 -1.86 0.46
CA HIS A 40 1.35 -2.38 0.00
C HIS A 40 1.82 -3.56 0.86
N ALA A 41 2.78 -4.33 0.34
CA ALA A 41 3.28 -5.51 1.03
C ALA A 41 3.95 -5.13 2.37
N THR A 42 3.55 -5.80 3.45
CA THR A 42 4.06 -5.60 4.82
C THR A 42 4.37 -6.92 5.51
N LYS A 43 5.28 -6.92 6.49
CA LYS A 43 5.51 -8.09 7.37
C LYS A 43 4.53 -8.18 8.52
N THR A 44 3.72 -7.16 8.77
CA THR A 44 2.68 -7.21 9.79
C THR A 44 1.62 -8.24 9.40
N ASP A 45 1.19 -9.03 10.36
CA ASP A 45 0.21 -10.10 10.13
C ASP A 45 -1.21 -9.56 10.36
N TYR A 46 -1.96 -9.42 9.29
CA TYR A 46 -3.35 -8.96 9.29
C TYR A 46 -4.35 -10.06 8.87
N THR A 47 -3.93 -11.33 8.88
CA THR A 47 -4.78 -12.46 8.46
C THR A 47 -6.07 -12.57 9.26
N MET A 48 -6.08 -12.15 10.52
CA MET A 48 -7.29 -12.09 11.35
C MET A 48 -8.34 -11.08 10.82
N PHE A 49 -7.95 -10.18 9.95
CA PHE A 49 -8.82 -9.19 9.30
C PHE A 49 -9.15 -9.54 7.85
N GLY A 50 -8.76 -10.74 7.39
CA GLY A 50 -8.97 -11.19 6.02
C GLY A 50 -7.88 -10.78 5.03
N ILE A 51 -6.88 -10.00 5.46
CA ILE A 51 -5.79 -9.54 4.62
C ILE A 51 -4.72 -10.64 4.53
N ARG A 52 -4.38 -11.05 3.32
CA ARG A 52 -3.41 -12.09 3.06
C ARG A 52 -2.01 -11.68 3.50
N LYS A 53 -1.32 -12.57 4.23
CA LYS A 53 0.05 -12.34 4.68
C LYS A 53 1.06 -12.42 3.56
N ASP A 54 2.00 -11.49 3.52
CA ASP A 54 3.13 -11.50 2.61
C ASP A 54 4.29 -12.36 3.15
N HIS A 55 5.06 -12.95 2.23
CA HIS A 55 6.26 -13.67 2.60
C HIS A 55 7.38 -12.70 2.99
N SER A 56 8.03 -12.92 4.14
CA SER A 56 9.03 -12.01 4.70
C SER A 56 10.20 -11.69 3.76
N ALA A 57 10.60 -12.65 2.90
CA ALA A 57 11.69 -12.49 1.94
C ALA A 57 11.37 -11.52 0.77
N VAL A 58 10.11 -11.11 0.59
CA VAL A 58 9.71 -10.18 -0.50
C VAL A 58 9.26 -8.82 0.02
N VAL A 59 9.48 -8.55 1.31
CA VAL A 59 9.10 -7.29 1.97
C VAL A 59 10.30 -6.64 2.62
N LYS A 60 10.55 -5.37 2.31
CA LYS A 60 11.64 -4.59 2.89
C LYS A 60 11.32 -4.09 4.28
N GLY A 61 12.19 -4.40 5.26
CA GLY A 61 11.96 -4.01 6.65
C GLY A 61 10.66 -4.62 7.18
N LYS A 62 10.01 -3.99 8.15
CA LYS A 62 8.72 -4.44 8.71
C LYS A 62 7.54 -3.84 7.95
N ALA A 63 7.58 -2.56 7.69
CA ALA A 63 6.48 -1.82 7.07
C ALA A 63 6.40 -2.00 5.55
N GLY A 64 7.44 -2.52 4.90
CA GLY A 64 7.48 -2.66 3.46
C GLY A 64 7.83 -1.37 2.72
N SER A 65 7.51 -1.33 1.44
CA SER A 65 7.69 -0.17 0.57
C SER A 65 6.33 0.33 0.10
N PRO A 66 6.03 1.64 0.22
CA PRO A 66 4.77 2.21 -0.26
C PRO A 66 4.58 2.11 -1.77
N TYR A 67 5.62 1.68 -2.49
CA TYR A 67 5.57 1.44 -3.94
C TYR A 67 5.39 -0.04 -4.30
N ALA A 68 5.43 -0.96 -3.35
CA ALA A 68 5.18 -2.38 -3.56
C ALA A 68 3.68 -2.67 -3.36
N ILE A 69 2.85 -2.16 -4.26
CA ILE A 69 1.39 -2.26 -4.17
C ILE A 69 0.96 -3.72 -4.17
N LYS A 70 0.18 -4.09 -3.18
CA LYS A 70 -0.36 -5.44 -2.99
C LYS A 70 -1.83 -5.54 -3.38
N ASP A 71 -2.59 -4.48 -3.14
CA ASP A 71 -3.99 -4.36 -3.51
C ASP A 71 -4.33 -2.92 -3.89
N TYR A 72 -4.78 -2.70 -5.14
CA TYR A 72 -5.22 -1.38 -5.60
C TYR A 72 -6.63 -1.00 -5.13
N TYR A 73 -7.39 -1.94 -4.61
CA TYR A 73 -8.77 -1.70 -4.15
C TYR A 73 -8.83 -1.42 -2.65
N ASP A 74 -7.69 -1.42 -1.96
CA ASP A 74 -7.64 -1.27 -0.53
C ASP A 74 -6.64 -0.22 -0.03
N ILE A 75 -6.79 0.11 1.23
CA ILE A 75 -5.98 1.08 1.98
C ILE A 75 -5.04 0.34 2.92
N ASP A 76 -3.80 0.84 3.04
CA ASP A 76 -2.80 0.25 3.90
C ASP A 76 -3.27 0.16 5.36
N PRO A 77 -3.35 -1.05 5.93
CA PRO A 77 -3.89 -1.27 7.27
C PRO A 77 -3.00 -0.67 8.38
N ASP A 78 -1.69 -0.47 8.12
CA ASP A 78 -0.80 0.17 9.09
C ASP A 78 -1.19 1.62 9.39
N LEU A 79 -1.93 2.29 8.48
CA LEU A 79 -2.32 3.70 8.61
C LEU A 79 -3.63 3.92 9.37
N ALA A 80 -4.45 2.88 9.54
CA ALA A 80 -5.73 2.95 10.23
C ALA A 80 -5.61 2.65 11.74
N ASP A 81 -6.44 3.28 12.54
CA ASP A 81 -6.59 2.92 13.97
C ASP A 81 -7.42 1.64 14.12
N ASN A 82 -8.47 1.51 13.30
CA ASN A 82 -9.27 0.29 13.19
C ASN A 82 -9.12 -0.30 11.78
N ILE A 83 -8.43 -1.42 11.68
CA ILE A 83 -8.10 -2.09 10.42
C ILE A 83 -9.34 -2.43 9.58
N GLN A 84 -10.44 -2.84 10.21
CA GLN A 84 -11.70 -3.13 9.52
C GLN A 84 -12.35 -1.90 8.90
N ASN A 85 -12.07 -0.72 9.46
CA ASN A 85 -12.62 0.56 9.03
C ASN A 85 -11.61 1.40 8.21
N ARG A 86 -10.50 0.82 7.77
CA ARG A 86 -9.40 1.54 7.13
C ARG A 86 -9.83 2.43 5.96
N MET A 87 -10.74 1.94 5.12
CA MET A 87 -11.28 2.72 4.00
C MET A 87 -12.05 3.93 4.50
N SER A 88 -12.98 3.74 5.44
CA SER A 88 -13.77 4.86 5.99
C SER A 88 -12.90 5.85 6.77
N GLU A 89 -11.85 5.39 7.45
CA GLU A 89 -10.91 6.30 8.12
C GLU A 89 -10.15 7.17 7.12
N PHE A 90 -9.79 6.60 5.95
CA PHE A 90 -9.19 7.38 4.87
C PHE A 90 -10.18 8.35 4.23
N GLU A 91 -11.42 7.94 3.96
CA GLU A 91 -12.48 8.82 3.46
C GLU A 91 -12.74 9.98 4.43
N ASP A 92 -12.74 9.72 5.72
CA ASP A 92 -12.85 10.76 6.76
C ASP A 92 -11.64 11.70 6.75
N LEU A 93 -10.42 11.22 6.49
CA LEU A 93 -9.25 12.07 6.31
C LEU A 93 -9.40 12.98 5.10
N VAL A 94 -9.85 12.45 3.96
CA VAL A 94 -10.13 13.23 2.75
C VAL A 94 -11.15 14.32 3.04
N LYS A 95 -12.26 13.97 3.70
CA LYS A 95 -13.30 14.91 4.11
C LYS A 95 -12.74 16.02 5.00
N ARG A 96 -12.01 15.68 6.08
CA ARG A 96 -11.39 16.67 6.99
C ARG A 96 -10.43 17.60 6.25
N THR A 97 -9.68 17.08 5.27
CA THR A 97 -8.74 17.88 4.46
C THR A 97 -9.50 18.88 3.58
N HIS A 98 -10.60 18.44 2.96
CA HIS A 98 -11.49 19.32 2.18
C HIS A 98 -12.16 20.37 3.05
N GLU A 99 -12.63 20.03 4.24
CA GLU A 99 -13.21 20.96 5.22
C GLU A 99 -12.21 22.01 5.68
N ALA A 100 -10.91 21.67 5.73
CA ALA A 100 -9.83 22.62 5.98
C ALA A 100 -9.50 23.52 4.77
N GLY A 101 -10.25 23.41 3.65
CA GLY A 101 -10.06 24.21 2.44
C GLY A 101 -8.85 23.81 1.60
N MET A 102 -8.42 22.54 1.67
CA MET A 102 -7.34 21.97 0.87
C MET A 102 -7.85 20.82 0.01
N LYS A 103 -7.12 20.50 -1.06
CA LYS A 103 -7.39 19.34 -1.92
C LYS A 103 -6.46 18.19 -1.54
N VAL A 104 -6.87 16.96 -1.84
CA VAL A 104 -6.11 15.74 -1.61
C VAL A 104 -5.49 15.24 -2.91
N ILE A 105 -4.25 14.79 -2.84
CA ILE A 105 -3.54 14.03 -3.86
C ILE A 105 -3.08 12.73 -3.20
N ILE A 106 -3.17 11.61 -3.89
CA ILE A 106 -2.58 10.33 -3.48
C ILE A 106 -1.65 9.81 -4.58
N ASP A 107 -0.64 9.03 -4.17
CA ASP A 107 0.22 8.34 -5.12
C ASP A 107 -0.57 7.26 -5.86
N PHE A 108 -0.24 7.09 -7.13
CA PHE A 108 -0.67 5.95 -7.91
C PHE A 108 0.54 5.37 -8.65
N VAL A 109 0.85 4.10 -8.41
CA VAL A 109 2.03 3.40 -8.95
C VAL A 109 1.59 2.35 -9.96
N PRO A 110 1.44 2.67 -11.26
CA PRO A 110 0.86 1.77 -12.25
C PRO A 110 1.89 0.88 -12.98
N ASN A 111 3.18 1.05 -12.71
CA ASN A 111 4.25 0.41 -13.51
C ASN A 111 4.73 -0.93 -12.96
N HIS A 112 4.40 -1.27 -11.73
CA HIS A 112 4.72 -2.56 -11.11
C HIS A 112 3.86 -2.78 -9.86
N VAL A 113 3.83 -4.02 -9.39
CA VAL A 113 3.12 -4.44 -8.18
C VAL A 113 4.03 -5.26 -7.27
N ALA A 114 3.62 -5.50 -6.03
CA ALA A 114 4.28 -6.44 -5.15
C ALA A 114 4.27 -7.85 -5.77
N ARG A 115 5.30 -8.66 -5.45
CA ARG A 115 5.43 -10.02 -6.00
C ARG A 115 4.25 -10.95 -5.68
N GLN A 116 3.60 -10.70 -4.56
CA GLN A 116 2.43 -11.44 -4.12
C GLN A 116 1.16 -10.59 -4.24
N TYR A 117 1.08 -9.80 -5.33
CA TYR A 117 -0.12 -9.02 -5.62
C TYR A 117 -1.36 -9.91 -5.55
N PHE A 118 -2.33 -9.47 -4.80
CA PHE A 118 -3.62 -10.12 -4.68
C PHE A 118 -4.59 -9.17 -4.00
N SER A 119 -5.73 -8.90 -4.65
CA SER A 119 -6.78 -8.10 -4.04
C SER A 119 -7.73 -8.97 -3.24
N ASP A 120 -7.84 -8.70 -1.93
CA ASP A 120 -8.86 -9.28 -1.06
C ASP A 120 -10.03 -8.32 -0.78
N ALA A 121 -9.91 -7.06 -1.18
CA ALA A 121 -10.93 -6.01 -0.99
C ALA A 121 -11.70 -5.62 -2.26
N ARG A 122 -11.40 -6.22 -3.42
CA ARG A 122 -12.12 -5.89 -4.66
C ARG A 122 -13.60 -6.22 -4.56
N GLU A 123 -14.42 -5.45 -5.25
CA GLU A 123 -15.86 -5.67 -5.33
C GLU A 123 -16.19 -7.05 -5.96
N PRO A 124 -17.30 -7.68 -5.54
CA PRO A 124 -17.76 -8.92 -6.16
C PRO A 124 -17.91 -8.78 -7.68
N PHE A 125 -17.45 -9.80 -8.42
CA PHE A 125 -17.49 -9.86 -9.89
C PHE A 125 -16.53 -8.89 -10.62
N VAL A 126 -15.68 -8.15 -9.92
CA VAL A 126 -14.57 -7.42 -10.52
C VAL A 126 -13.39 -8.37 -10.70
N GLU A 127 -12.83 -8.43 -11.91
CA GLU A 127 -11.62 -9.20 -12.19
C GLU A 127 -10.41 -8.51 -11.55
N ASP A 128 -9.54 -9.30 -10.90
CA ASP A 128 -8.29 -8.79 -10.36
C ASP A 128 -7.24 -8.66 -11.47
N LEU A 129 -6.24 -7.80 -11.25
CA LEU A 129 -5.12 -7.66 -12.19
C LEU A 129 -4.41 -9.01 -12.37
N GLY A 130 -4.21 -9.39 -13.62
CA GLY A 130 -3.55 -10.63 -14.00
C GLY A 130 -4.41 -11.88 -13.92
N GLN A 131 -5.64 -11.80 -13.42
CA GLN A 131 -6.53 -12.95 -13.24
C GLN A 131 -6.84 -13.67 -14.57
N THR A 132 -6.97 -12.92 -15.65
CA THR A 132 -7.31 -13.43 -16.99
C THR A 132 -6.13 -13.40 -17.96
N ASP A 133 -4.93 -13.08 -17.48
CA ASP A 133 -3.74 -12.97 -18.30
C ASP A 133 -3.31 -14.30 -18.92
N ASN A 134 -2.88 -14.25 -20.17
CA ASN A 134 -2.27 -15.40 -20.84
C ASN A 134 -0.78 -15.48 -20.49
N VAL A 135 -0.46 -16.23 -19.44
CA VAL A 135 0.92 -16.41 -18.92
C VAL A 135 1.86 -17.13 -19.90
N SER A 136 1.35 -17.72 -21.00
CA SER A 136 2.16 -18.36 -22.03
C SER A 136 2.78 -17.36 -23.02
N LYS A 137 2.39 -16.12 -22.97
CA LYS A 137 2.88 -15.04 -23.84
C LYS A 137 3.72 -14.05 -23.04
N ALA A 138 4.91 -13.73 -23.52
CA ALA A 138 5.78 -12.74 -22.89
C ALA A 138 5.16 -11.34 -22.89
N PHE A 139 4.54 -10.97 -24.00
CA PHE A 139 3.81 -9.71 -24.14
C PHE A 139 2.50 -9.98 -24.90
N ASP A 140 1.40 -9.53 -24.34
CA ASP A 140 0.09 -9.51 -24.99
C ASP A 140 -0.62 -8.21 -24.61
N VAL A 141 -1.22 -7.54 -25.58
CA VAL A 141 -1.92 -6.26 -25.36
C VAL A 141 -3.12 -6.38 -24.40
N ASN A 142 -3.64 -7.58 -24.22
CA ASN A 142 -4.74 -7.87 -23.31
C ASN A 142 -4.29 -8.34 -21.91
N ASN A 143 -2.97 -8.56 -21.72
CA ASN A 143 -2.43 -8.91 -20.42
C ASN A 143 -2.18 -7.65 -19.57
N ASN A 144 -2.41 -7.78 -18.28
CA ASN A 144 -2.04 -6.76 -17.30
C ASN A 144 -0.55 -6.78 -16.98
N PHE A 145 0.07 -7.96 -17.00
CA PHE A 145 1.47 -8.15 -16.65
C PHE A 145 2.31 -8.64 -17.83
N TYR A 146 3.62 -8.34 -17.75
CA TYR A 146 4.63 -8.94 -18.61
C TYR A 146 5.11 -10.26 -18.03
N TYR A 147 5.17 -11.31 -18.84
CA TYR A 147 5.58 -12.65 -18.43
C TYR A 147 6.88 -13.08 -19.08
N LEU A 148 7.58 -14.03 -18.45
CA LEU A 148 8.74 -14.72 -19.00
C LEU A 148 8.42 -16.22 -19.11
N PRO A 149 7.70 -16.67 -20.17
CA PRO A 149 7.24 -18.04 -20.30
C PRO A 149 8.41 -19.04 -20.24
N GLY A 150 8.23 -20.12 -19.49
CA GLY A 150 9.25 -21.16 -19.32
C GLY A 150 10.47 -20.76 -18.47
N GLN A 151 10.47 -19.56 -17.89
CA GLN A 151 11.53 -19.14 -16.97
C GLN A 151 11.02 -19.13 -15.53
N THR A 152 11.87 -19.58 -14.63
CA THR A 152 11.62 -19.44 -13.18
C THR A 152 12.34 -18.20 -12.67
N LEU A 153 11.61 -17.32 -12.00
CA LEU A 153 12.23 -16.18 -11.33
C LEU A 153 13.09 -16.67 -10.16
N THR A 154 14.40 -16.50 -10.29
CA THR A 154 15.34 -16.82 -9.20
C THR A 154 15.59 -15.54 -8.41
N LEU A 155 15.09 -15.50 -7.18
CA LEU A 155 15.41 -14.43 -6.24
C LEU A 155 16.80 -14.71 -5.64
N ARG A 156 17.70 -13.74 -5.78
CA ARG A 156 18.98 -13.76 -5.07
C ARG A 156 18.80 -12.95 -3.79
N PHE A 157 18.58 -13.62 -2.68
CA PHE A 157 18.59 -13.01 -1.36
C PHE A 157 19.50 -13.84 -0.43
N ASP A 158 20.12 -13.16 0.51
CA ASP A 158 20.87 -13.83 1.57
C ASP A 158 19.88 -14.24 2.67
N PRO A 159 19.64 -15.53 2.93
CA PRO A 159 18.71 -15.97 3.97
C PRO A 159 19.12 -15.55 5.38
N GLN A 160 20.37 -15.10 5.59
CA GLN A 160 20.83 -14.56 6.87
C GLN A 160 20.50 -13.07 7.05
N ARG A 161 20.02 -12.41 6.00
CA ARG A 161 19.64 -10.99 5.97
C ARG A 161 18.18 -10.79 5.55
N GLU A 162 17.28 -11.63 6.01
CA GLU A 162 15.83 -11.55 5.69
C GLU A 162 15.23 -10.15 5.97
N GLU A 163 15.84 -9.37 6.87
CA GLU A 163 15.34 -8.05 7.26
C GLU A 163 15.72 -6.94 6.27
N ASP A 164 16.70 -7.15 5.41
CA ASP A 164 17.30 -6.09 4.59
C ASP A 164 16.80 -6.06 3.12
N PHE A 165 16.06 -7.05 2.67
CA PHE A 165 15.70 -7.18 1.26
C PHE A 165 14.23 -6.96 0.99
N ALA A 166 13.93 -5.90 0.25
CA ALA A 166 12.70 -5.78 -0.51
C ALA A 166 12.98 -6.07 -1.97
N TYR A 167 12.13 -6.88 -2.53
CA TYR A 167 12.02 -7.03 -3.97
C TYR A 167 10.58 -6.62 -4.32
N SER A 168 10.40 -5.37 -4.64
CA SER A 168 9.22 -4.87 -5.33
C SER A 168 9.43 -4.97 -6.82
#